data_52547ab1e05a0f2c0e9c1f434bd6af80
#
_entry.id   52547ab1e05a0f2c0e9c1f434bd6af80
#
_cell.length_a   1.000
_cell.length_b   1.000
_cell.length_c   1.000
_cell.angle_alpha   90.00
_cell.angle_beta   90.00
_cell.angle_gamma   90.00
#
_symmetry.space_group_name_H-M   'P 1'
#
loop_
_entity.id
_entity.type
_entity.pdbx_description
1 polymer ?
#
loop_
_entity_poly.entity_id
_entity_poly.type
_entity_poly.pdbx_seq_one_letter_code
_entity_poly.pdbx_strand_id
1 'polypeptide(L)'
;MKKQTESNEIQLAVKSDKAVISREKKTTRILEISITPPEKDQSNTRAPLNLSLVLDRSGSMSGEKLDYVKRAAIHVLDLLDEKDQASVVVYNSEIQTIVPSGNLTEIFRKQAIHKVSTIQSGGSTNLSGGWLKGCEQVASGADGHTINRALLLTDGQANEGIQDAEELATHARELFRRGVSTSCFGVGLGYDEHLLEGMANNGGGNFHFLETINAIPVVFEREFNELVDITLRDVELVIKLPKGVRSYVAAGWPHEFKDDRMILTLGGLYVGRTQKVYVTLKIDPISTEVEPLFPVTLRGKDKNEYIVELAGEIRFASVSSDEEEKSALDQSLMERFTVIEMADKANEALKHEREGDRAGASKILNRSIMDHQANMSAPMRSKFQFMASQMEQGLDADSRKRYHQEEYFNKRSRDFVRDYRLELINGHLVAQIEKMSVLIDTGIPISIGDQNQWHFLNKVHDLSSSYMGVTPEYISRMTGSHVNVILGADILKMQPVTIHQKQQRITFGENNSLDPSKGFLISDFMGIPIIKTSIDKIQTDAFIDTGSKLSYVEKSIAALYPSSGVDRDFYPGIGEFETQIYEIPF
;
A
#
# COMPACT_ATOMS: atom_id res chain seq x y z
N MET A 1 -20.56 31.97 22.96
CA MET A 1 -20.38 30.52 22.67
C MET A 1 -19.97 30.40 21.22
N LYS A 2 -18.66 30.30 20.93
CA LYS A 2 -18.17 29.97 19.59
C LYS A 2 -18.26 28.43 19.46
N LYS A 3 -19.12 27.93 18.60
CA LYS A 3 -19.07 26.55 18.13
C LYS A 3 -17.71 26.33 17.46
N GLN A 4 -16.87 25.47 18.02
CA GLN A 4 -15.79 24.84 17.27
C GLN A 4 -16.46 24.00 16.16
N THR A 5 -16.45 24.52 14.96
CA THR A 5 -16.64 23.73 13.75
C THR A 5 -15.35 22.95 13.58
N GLU A 6 -15.37 21.65 13.88
CA GLU A 6 -14.34 20.71 13.46
C GLU A 6 -14.19 20.85 11.94
N SER A 7 -12.96 21.13 11.52
CA SER A 7 -12.66 21.58 10.16
C SER A 7 -12.80 20.41 9.17
N ASN A 8 -13.83 20.48 8.34
CA ASN A 8 -13.97 19.67 7.11
C ASN A 8 -13.05 20.20 5.98
N GLU A 9 -11.90 20.76 6.33
CA GLU A 9 -10.99 21.41 5.37
C GLU A 9 -9.67 20.63 5.27
N ILE A 10 -9.12 20.62 4.05
CA ILE A 10 -7.78 20.05 3.80
C ILE A 10 -6.76 20.86 4.58
N GLN A 11 -5.87 20.18 5.31
CA GLN A 11 -4.80 20.82 6.07
C GLN A 11 -3.46 20.67 5.33
N LEU A 12 -2.70 21.76 5.23
CA LEU A 12 -1.34 21.79 4.71
C LEU A 12 -0.39 22.21 5.83
N ALA A 13 0.53 21.33 6.21
CA ALA A 13 1.55 21.61 7.22
C ALA A 13 2.95 21.44 6.62
N VAL A 14 3.86 22.37 6.95
CA VAL A 14 5.26 22.34 6.51
C VAL A 14 6.16 22.35 7.74
N LYS A 15 7.04 21.37 7.86
CA LYS A 15 8.02 21.22 8.94
C LYS A 15 9.41 21.00 8.38
N SER A 16 10.43 21.26 9.19
CA SER A 16 11.82 20.92 8.85
C SER A 16 12.48 20.14 9.98
N ASP A 17 13.53 19.39 9.63
CA ASP A 17 14.42 18.70 10.57
C ASP A 17 15.00 19.62 11.63
N LYS A 18 15.34 20.88 11.28
CA LYS A 18 15.78 21.94 12.18
C LYS A 18 15.17 23.28 11.79
N ALA A 19 14.99 24.19 12.73
CA ALA A 19 14.42 25.52 12.50
C ALA A 19 15.46 26.58 12.06
N VAL A 20 16.73 26.24 11.99
CA VAL A 20 17.84 27.19 11.75
C VAL A 20 18.73 26.77 10.58
N ILE A 21 19.41 27.73 9.97
CA ILE A 21 20.46 27.54 8.96
C ILE A 21 21.75 28.30 9.36
N SER A 22 22.89 27.82 8.88
CA SER A 22 24.16 28.51 9.14
C SER A 22 24.38 29.69 8.19
N ARG A 23 24.86 30.81 8.72
CA ARG A 23 25.35 31.96 7.94
C ARG A 23 26.72 31.74 7.30
N GLU A 24 27.47 30.77 7.80
CA GLU A 24 28.92 30.65 7.51
C GLU A 24 29.21 29.46 6.56
N LYS A 25 28.39 28.42 6.62
CA LYS A 25 28.58 27.19 5.83
C LYS A 25 27.32 26.78 5.10
N LYS A 26 27.48 25.93 4.07
CA LYS A 26 26.34 25.29 3.40
C LYS A 26 25.54 24.46 4.38
N THR A 27 24.23 24.58 4.34
CA THR A 27 23.32 23.87 5.23
C THR A 27 22.39 22.97 4.41
N THR A 28 22.20 21.75 4.88
CA THR A 28 21.17 20.84 4.33
C THR A 28 19.99 20.81 5.29
N ARG A 29 18.78 20.95 4.77
CA ARG A 29 17.52 20.83 5.53
C ARG A 29 16.58 19.87 4.83
N ILE A 30 15.84 19.13 5.62
CA ILE A 30 14.80 18.22 5.15
C ILE A 30 13.45 18.85 5.48
N LEU A 31 12.66 19.11 4.46
CA LEU A 31 11.26 19.51 4.63
C LEU A 31 10.37 18.29 4.61
N GLU A 32 9.44 18.21 5.56
CA GLU A 32 8.26 17.35 5.53
C GLU A 32 7.05 18.24 5.24
N ILE A 33 6.38 17.99 4.13
CA ILE A 33 5.14 18.66 3.75
C ILE A 33 4.03 17.65 3.89
N SER A 34 3.16 17.85 4.87
CA SER A 34 2.04 16.96 5.18
C SER A 34 0.73 17.58 4.69
N ILE A 35 -0.01 16.81 3.90
CA ILE A 35 -1.31 17.18 3.34
C ILE A 35 -2.32 16.21 3.92
N THR A 36 -3.23 16.70 4.77
CA THR A 36 -4.25 15.88 5.44
C THR A 36 -5.63 16.25 4.91
N PRO A 37 -6.24 15.40 4.07
CA PRO A 37 -7.61 15.57 3.64
C PRO A 37 -8.60 15.38 4.80
N PRO A 38 -9.84 15.91 4.70
CA PRO A 38 -10.87 15.70 5.71
C PRO A 38 -11.29 14.23 5.81
N GLU A 39 -11.88 13.87 6.94
CA GLU A 39 -12.57 12.58 7.09
C GLU A 39 -13.83 12.54 6.21
N LYS A 40 -14.22 11.34 5.79
CA LYS A 40 -15.34 11.13 4.86
C LYS A 40 -16.65 11.62 5.45
N ASP A 41 -17.32 12.55 4.80
CA ASP A 41 -18.71 12.84 5.05
C ASP A 41 -19.60 11.72 4.46
N GLN A 42 -20.38 11.04 5.30
CA GLN A 42 -21.22 9.90 4.91
C GLN A 42 -22.33 10.26 3.89
N SER A 43 -22.56 11.54 3.62
CA SER A 43 -23.57 12.03 2.69
C SER A 43 -23.10 12.15 1.24
N ASN A 44 -21.84 11.87 0.92
CA ASN A 44 -21.25 12.20 -0.36
C ASN A 44 -21.46 11.11 -1.42
N THR A 45 -22.23 11.42 -2.45
CA THR A 45 -22.26 10.64 -3.70
C THR A 45 -20.91 10.77 -4.40
N ARG A 46 -20.27 9.64 -4.73
CA ARG A 46 -19.02 9.61 -5.48
C ARG A 46 -19.17 10.19 -6.89
N ALA A 47 -18.10 10.73 -7.44
CA ALA A 47 -18.04 11.10 -8.85
C ALA A 47 -18.18 9.87 -9.76
N PRO A 48 -18.81 10.00 -10.94
CA PRO A 48 -18.83 8.93 -11.93
C PRO A 48 -17.42 8.57 -12.40
N LEU A 49 -17.19 7.30 -12.69
CA LEU A 49 -15.93 6.79 -13.22
C LEU A 49 -16.04 6.57 -14.72
N ASN A 50 -14.98 6.87 -15.46
CA ASN A 50 -14.83 6.55 -16.87
C ASN A 50 -13.53 5.77 -17.04
N LEU A 51 -13.63 4.45 -17.13
CA LEU A 51 -12.50 3.53 -17.08
C LEU A 51 -12.28 2.84 -18.44
N SER A 52 -11.00 2.69 -18.82
CA SER A 52 -10.63 1.78 -19.91
C SER A 52 -9.79 0.63 -19.36
N LEU A 53 -10.26 -0.59 -19.51
CA LEU A 53 -9.53 -1.80 -19.21
C LEU A 53 -8.66 -2.14 -20.43
N VAL A 54 -7.34 -2.04 -20.28
CA VAL A 54 -6.35 -2.28 -21.34
C VAL A 54 -5.64 -3.59 -21.02
N LEU A 55 -6.01 -4.65 -21.73
CA LEU A 55 -5.67 -6.01 -21.39
C LEU A 55 -4.65 -6.60 -22.38
N ASP A 56 -3.52 -6.96 -21.87
CA ASP A 56 -2.51 -7.72 -22.60
C ASP A 56 -3.05 -9.14 -22.90
N ARG A 57 -3.01 -9.53 -24.16
CA ARG A 57 -3.32 -10.90 -24.61
C ARG A 57 -2.17 -11.51 -25.42
N SER A 58 -0.94 -11.01 -25.25
CA SER A 58 0.26 -11.54 -25.94
C SER A 58 0.51 -13.02 -25.63
N GLY A 59 1.42 -13.64 -26.34
CA GLY A 59 1.73 -15.05 -26.19
C GLY A 59 2.19 -15.45 -24.79
N SER A 60 2.89 -14.57 -24.09
CA SER A 60 3.36 -14.76 -22.70
C SER A 60 2.22 -14.81 -21.68
N MET A 61 1.05 -14.25 -22.02
CA MET A 61 -0.15 -14.27 -21.20
C MET A 61 -0.90 -15.61 -21.22
N SER A 62 -0.45 -16.61 -21.99
CA SER A 62 -1.11 -17.92 -22.10
C SER A 62 -1.28 -18.60 -20.72
N GLY A 63 -2.42 -19.28 -20.54
CA GLY A 63 -2.75 -20.04 -19.33
C GLY A 63 -3.24 -19.16 -18.19
N GLU A 64 -2.79 -19.42 -16.98
CA GLU A 64 -3.28 -18.79 -15.75
C GLU A 64 -3.22 -17.26 -15.75
N LYS A 65 -2.22 -16.66 -16.38
CA LYS A 65 -2.07 -15.20 -16.43
C LYS A 65 -3.22 -14.53 -17.17
N LEU A 66 -3.62 -15.07 -18.32
CA LEU A 66 -4.79 -14.55 -19.05
C LEU A 66 -6.08 -14.73 -18.27
N ASP A 67 -6.21 -15.86 -17.54
CA ASP A 67 -7.36 -16.08 -16.66
C ASP A 67 -7.38 -15.07 -15.51
N TYR A 68 -6.22 -14.68 -14.97
CA TYR A 68 -6.09 -13.61 -13.98
C TYR A 68 -6.60 -12.29 -14.53
N VAL A 69 -6.14 -11.90 -15.71
CA VAL A 69 -6.53 -10.64 -16.35
C VAL A 69 -8.03 -10.63 -16.69
N LYS A 70 -8.58 -11.72 -17.19
CA LYS A 70 -10.03 -11.83 -17.43
C LYS A 70 -10.84 -11.67 -16.14
N ARG A 71 -10.46 -12.37 -15.07
CA ARG A 71 -11.12 -12.26 -13.76
C ARG A 71 -11.01 -10.85 -13.18
N ALA A 72 -9.84 -10.23 -13.31
CA ALA A 72 -9.62 -8.84 -12.91
C ALA A 72 -10.57 -7.89 -13.65
N ALA A 73 -10.62 -8.00 -14.97
CA ALA A 73 -11.48 -7.17 -15.80
C ALA A 73 -12.98 -7.37 -15.48
N ILE A 74 -13.41 -8.61 -15.28
CA ILE A 74 -14.79 -8.93 -14.87
C ILE A 74 -15.09 -8.32 -13.51
N HIS A 75 -14.19 -8.48 -12.55
CA HIS A 75 -14.35 -7.91 -11.19
C HIS A 75 -14.51 -6.39 -11.22
N VAL A 76 -13.69 -5.68 -12.03
CA VAL A 76 -13.83 -4.22 -12.21
C VAL A 76 -15.20 -3.87 -12.79
N LEU A 77 -15.65 -4.60 -13.84
CA LEU A 77 -16.98 -4.36 -14.45
C LEU A 77 -18.12 -4.59 -13.45
N ASP A 78 -17.95 -5.49 -12.47
CA ASP A 78 -18.94 -5.74 -11.42
C ASP A 78 -18.96 -4.67 -10.31
N LEU A 79 -17.81 -4.02 -10.04
CA LEU A 79 -17.71 -2.92 -9.06
C LEU A 79 -18.33 -1.60 -9.55
N LEU A 80 -18.43 -1.40 -10.86
CA LEU A 80 -18.98 -0.18 -11.46
C LEU A 80 -20.50 -0.15 -11.37
N ASP A 81 -21.13 1.02 -11.39
CA ASP A 81 -22.57 1.21 -11.41
C ASP A 81 -23.07 1.89 -12.73
N GLU A 82 -24.38 2.11 -12.87
CA GLU A 82 -24.98 2.63 -14.12
C GLU A 82 -24.55 4.07 -14.48
N LYS A 83 -24.04 4.85 -13.51
CA LYS A 83 -23.53 6.20 -13.79
C LYS A 83 -22.10 6.17 -14.34
N ASP A 84 -21.42 5.01 -14.25
CA ASP A 84 -20.06 4.85 -14.72
C ASP A 84 -20.01 4.47 -16.19
N GLN A 85 -18.88 4.74 -16.81
CA GLN A 85 -18.56 4.32 -18.18
C GLN A 85 -17.38 3.36 -18.15
N ALA A 86 -17.42 2.38 -19.04
CA ALA A 86 -16.29 1.48 -19.24
C ALA A 86 -16.05 1.18 -20.72
N SER A 87 -14.80 0.88 -21.03
CA SER A 87 -14.36 0.30 -22.31
C SER A 87 -13.38 -0.84 -22.06
N VAL A 88 -13.23 -1.74 -23.03
CA VAL A 88 -12.23 -2.79 -22.99
C VAL A 88 -11.44 -2.80 -24.29
N VAL A 89 -10.14 -2.60 -24.17
CA VAL A 89 -9.17 -2.71 -25.25
C VAL A 89 -8.30 -3.94 -24.98
N VAL A 90 -8.15 -4.80 -25.96
CA VAL A 90 -7.21 -5.92 -25.90
C VAL A 90 -6.07 -5.66 -26.89
N TYR A 91 -4.88 -6.09 -26.54
CA TYR A 91 -3.73 -5.91 -27.42
C TYR A 91 -2.74 -7.09 -27.37
N ASN A 92 -2.11 -7.32 -28.47
CA ASN A 92 -0.93 -8.11 -28.71
C ASN A 92 -0.13 -7.40 -29.82
N SER A 93 0.25 -8.02 -30.95
CA SER A 93 0.69 -7.30 -32.16
C SER A 93 -0.45 -6.47 -32.78
N GLU A 94 -1.69 -6.88 -32.54
CA GLU A 94 -2.91 -6.20 -32.99
C GLU A 94 -3.60 -5.51 -31.81
N ILE A 95 -4.19 -4.34 -32.06
CA ILE A 95 -4.92 -3.57 -31.06
C ILE A 95 -6.40 -3.57 -31.42
N GLN A 96 -7.24 -4.04 -30.51
CA GLN A 96 -8.67 -4.14 -30.75
C GLN A 96 -9.49 -3.58 -29.58
N THR A 97 -10.40 -2.65 -29.86
CA THR A 97 -11.45 -2.24 -28.91
C THR A 97 -12.58 -3.27 -28.98
N ILE A 98 -12.63 -4.21 -28.03
CA ILE A 98 -13.68 -5.23 -28.00
C ILE A 98 -14.97 -4.70 -27.36
N VAL A 99 -14.87 -3.74 -26.44
CA VAL A 99 -16.00 -3.03 -25.84
C VAL A 99 -15.72 -1.53 -25.97
N PRO A 100 -16.38 -0.79 -26.88
CA PRO A 100 -16.29 0.66 -26.95
C PRO A 100 -16.81 1.32 -25.68
N SER A 101 -16.33 2.53 -25.38
CA SER A 101 -16.78 3.30 -24.20
C SER A 101 -18.29 3.47 -24.18
N GLY A 102 -18.90 3.19 -23.04
CA GLY A 102 -20.34 3.27 -22.84
C GLY A 102 -20.74 3.12 -21.38
N ASN A 103 -21.97 3.53 -21.05
CA ASN A 103 -22.52 3.47 -19.70
C ASN A 103 -22.78 2.02 -19.25
N LEU A 104 -22.53 1.71 -17.99
CA LEU A 104 -22.62 0.37 -17.39
C LEU A 104 -24.07 -0.06 -17.13
N THR A 105 -24.95 0.02 -18.15
CA THR A 105 -26.27 -0.64 -18.05
C THR A 105 -26.10 -2.14 -17.85
N GLU A 106 -27.10 -2.81 -17.30
CA GLU A 106 -27.04 -4.28 -17.06
C GLU A 106 -26.77 -5.07 -18.36
N ILE A 107 -27.37 -4.64 -19.48
CA ILE A 107 -27.16 -5.25 -20.80
C ILE A 107 -25.71 -5.05 -21.25
N PHE A 108 -25.19 -3.83 -21.14
CA PHE A 108 -23.82 -3.52 -21.51
C PHE A 108 -22.82 -4.32 -20.68
N ARG A 109 -23.02 -4.39 -19.37
CA ARG A 109 -22.19 -5.20 -18.45
C ARG A 109 -22.13 -6.66 -18.86
N LYS A 110 -23.29 -7.30 -19.09
CA LYS A 110 -23.35 -8.71 -19.52
C LYS A 110 -22.63 -8.93 -20.85
N GLN A 111 -22.78 -8.02 -21.81
CA GLN A 111 -22.08 -8.10 -23.09
C GLN A 111 -20.57 -7.92 -22.93
N ALA A 112 -20.13 -6.96 -22.10
CA ALA A 112 -18.72 -6.72 -21.81
C ALA A 112 -18.06 -7.95 -21.15
N ILE A 113 -18.70 -8.51 -20.12
CA ILE A 113 -18.24 -9.73 -19.44
C ILE A 113 -18.12 -10.90 -20.41
N HIS A 114 -19.12 -11.10 -21.25
CA HIS A 114 -19.09 -12.16 -22.26
C HIS A 114 -17.90 -11.99 -23.22
N LYS A 115 -17.67 -10.77 -23.74
CA LYS A 115 -16.54 -10.49 -24.64
C LYS A 115 -15.19 -10.69 -23.94
N VAL A 116 -15.05 -10.27 -22.68
CA VAL A 116 -13.84 -10.49 -21.87
C VAL A 116 -13.58 -11.99 -21.69
N SER A 117 -14.61 -12.79 -21.39
CA SER A 117 -14.45 -14.23 -21.18
C SER A 117 -13.94 -14.99 -22.40
N THR A 118 -14.18 -14.47 -23.62
CA THR A 118 -13.78 -15.09 -24.89
C THR A 118 -12.39 -14.69 -25.39
N ILE A 119 -11.67 -13.80 -24.69
CA ILE A 119 -10.32 -13.38 -25.07
C ILE A 119 -9.37 -14.59 -25.14
N GLN A 120 -8.56 -14.64 -26.18
CA GLN A 120 -7.52 -15.66 -26.38
C GLN A 120 -6.14 -15.00 -26.49
N SER A 121 -5.11 -15.68 -26.01
CA SER A 121 -3.72 -15.24 -26.10
C SER A 121 -3.08 -15.56 -27.44
N GLY A 122 -2.06 -14.77 -27.81
CA GLY A 122 -1.22 -14.99 -28.99
C GLY A 122 -0.56 -13.72 -29.47
N GLY A 123 0.47 -13.84 -30.29
CA GLY A 123 1.22 -12.71 -30.88
C GLY A 123 2.24 -12.08 -29.94
N SER A 124 2.82 -10.96 -30.36
CA SER A 124 3.81 -10.15 -29.65
C SER A 124 3.12 -9.10 -28.75
N THR A 125 3.86 -8.11 -28.19
CA THR A 125 3.34 -7.19 -27.18
C THR A 125 3.54 -5.73 -27.62
N ASN A 126 2.50 -5.12 -28.20
CA ASN A 126 2.47 -3.68 -28.50
C ASN A 126 1.78 -2.92 -27.36
N LEU A 127 2.50 -2.82 -26.22
CA LEU A 127 1.98 -2.20 -25.00
C LEU A 127 1.56 -0.75 -25.24
N SER A 128 2.44 0.05 -25.85
CA SER A 128 2.20 1.47 -26.09
C SER A 128 0.94 1.71 -26.95
N GLY A 129 0.76 0.95 -28.02
CA GLY A 129 -0.40 1.06 -28.89
C GLY A 129 -1.70 0.67 -28.19
N GLY A 130 -1.68 -0.44 -27.41
CA GLY A 130 -2.83 -0.86 -26.60
C GLY A 130 -3.21 0.19 -25.56
N TRP A 131 -2.22 0.69 -24.81
CA TRP A 131 -2.43 1.72 -23.80
C TRP A 131 -2.96 3.03 -24.37
N LEU A 132 -2.34 3.56 -25.45
CA LEU A 132 -2.80 4.78 -26.10
C LEU A 132 -4.24 4.63 -26.63
N LYS A 133 -4.61 3.46 -27.16
CA LYS A 133 -5.98 3.16 -27.58
C LYS A 133 -6.95 3.16 -26.39
N GLY A 134 -6.55 2.64 -25.25
CA GLY A 134 -7.32 2.72 -24.01
C GLY A 134 -7.53 4.17 -23.55
N CYS A 135 -6.47 4.98 -23.58
CA CYS A 135 -6.57 6.42 -23.27
C CYS A 135 -7.49 7.17 -24.25
N GLU A 136 -7.47 6.81 -25.54
CA GLU A 136 -8.41 7.35 -26.54
C GLU A 136 -9.86 7.04 -26.18
N GLN A 137 -10.15 5.79 -25.73
CA GLN A 137 -11.50 5.41 -25.30
C GLN A 137 -11.94 6.20 -24.06
N VAL A 138 -11.06 6.41 -23.09
CA VAL A 138 -11.33 7.26 -21.92
C VAL A 138 -11.60 8.70 -22.36
N ALA A 139 -10.74 9.27 -23.21
CA ALA A 139 -10.88 10.65 -23.68
C ALA A 139 -12.19 10.89 -24.46
N SER A 140 -12.67 9.87 -25.20
CA SER A 140 -13.93 9.96 -25.95
C SER A 140 -15.18 10.02 -25.06
N GLY A 141 -15.12 9.48 -23.84
CA GLY A 141 -16.21 9.51 -22.85
C GLY A 141 -16.05 10.59 -21.77
N ALA A 142 -14.99 11.39 -21.81
CA ALA A 142 -14.72 12.40 -20.79
C ALA A 142 -15.67 13.60 -20.90
N ASP A 143 -16.35 13.92 -19.81
CA ASP A 143 -17.31 15.04 -19.73
C ASP A 143 -16.91 16.15 -18.72
N GLY A 144 -15.70 16.09 -18.17
CA GLY A 144 -15.20 17.03 -17.15
C GLY A 144 -15.66 16.73 -15.73
N HIS A 145 -16.72 15.94 -15.52
CA HIS A 145 -17.22 15.55 -14.20
C HIS A 145 -16.84 14.14 -13.80
N THR A 146 -16.34 13.34 -14.74
CA THR A 146 -15.92 11.96 -14.55
C THR A 146 -14.46 11.87 -14.10
N ILE A 147 -14.16 10.84 -13.32
CA ILE A 147 -12.78 10.43 -13.04
C ILE A 147 -12.33 9.51 -14.18
N ASN A 148 -11.38 10.01 -14.98
CA ASN A 148 -10.95 9.37 -16.22
C ASN A 148 -9.67 8.57 -15.98
N ARG A 149 -9.71 7.24 -16.17
CA ARG A 149 -8.53 6.40 -15.94
C ARG A 149 -8.41 5.21 -16.89
N ALA A 150 -7.20 5.00 -17.41
CA ALA A 150 -6.81 3.77 -18.07
C ALA A 150 -6.19 2.81 -17.05
N LEU A 151 -6.65 1.56 -17.03
CA LEU A 151 -6.15 0.47 -16.20
C LEU A 151 -5.41 -0.51 -17.12
N LEU A 152 -4.07 -0.47 -17.10
CA LEU A 152 -3.20 -1.28 -17.95
C LEU A 152 -2.79 -2.55 -17.22
N LEU A 153 -3.19 -3.71 -17.72
CA LEU A 153 -2.86 -5.02 -17.19
C LEU A 153 -1.93 -5.76 -18.17
N THR A 154 -0.72 -6.11 -17.73
CA THR A 154 0.29 -6.77 -18.57
C THR A 154 1.20 -7.68 -17.75
N ASP A 155 1.70 -8.76 -18.38
CA ASP A 155 2.80 -9.58 -17.83
C ASP A 155 4.10 -9.33 -18.56
N GLY A 156 4.08 -8.46 -19.57
CA GLY A 156 5.09 -8.40 -20.59
C GLY A 156 5.98 -7.17 -20.58
N GLN A 157 7.06 -7.35 -21.32
CA GLN A 157 7.90 -6.26 -21.78
C GLN A 157 7.34 -5.75 -23.11
N ALA A 158 7.39 -4.43 -23.30
CA ALA A 158 7.05 -3.84 -24.59
C ALA A 158 8.04 -4.35 -25.66
N ASN A 159 7.53 -5.11 -26.64
CA ASN A 159 8.35 -5.67 -27.72
C ASN A 159 8.08 -4.98 -29.07
N GLU A 160 6.95 -4.29 -29.19
CA GLU A 160 6.54 -3.51 -30.36
C GLU A 160 6.06 -2.12 -29.95
N GLY A 161 6.11 -1.16 -30.87
CA GLY A 161 5.77 0.23 -30.63
C GLY A 161 6.84 0.96 -29.82
N ILE A 162 6.42 1.88 -28.95
CA ILE A 162 7.32 2.61 -28.04
C ILE A 162 7.73 1.68 -26.91
N GLN A 163 9.03 1.47 -26.73
CA GLN A 163 9.59 0.56 -25.71
C GLN A 163 10.39 1.32 -24.65
N ASP A 164 10.79 2.57 -24.94
CA ASP A 164 11.56 3.39 -24.01
C ASP A 164 10.69 3.81 -22.82
N ALA A 165 11.14 3.49 -21.60
CA ALA A 165 10.40 3.74 -20.38
C ALA A 165 10.23 5.24 -20.06
N GLU A 166 11.23 6.07 -20.39
CA GLU A 166 11.18 7.52 -20.16
C GLU A 166 10.23 8.20 -21.16
N GLU A 167 10.21 7.73 -22.41
CA GLU A 167 9.28 8.21 -23.43
C GLU A 167 7.84 7.86 -23.03
N LEU A 168 7.57 6.63 -22.60
CA LEU A 168 6.25 6.20 -22.12
C LEU A 168 5.82 6.97 -20.87
N ALA A 169 6.72 7.20 -19.93
CA ALA A 169 6.43 8.03 -18.74
C ALA A 169 6.11 9.49 -19.13
N THR A 170 6.79 10.02 -20.16
CA THR A 170 6.51 11.37 -20.69
C THR A 170 5.12 11.43 -21.32
N HIS A 171 4.75 10.45 -22.14
CA HIS A 171 3.40 10.35 -22.71
C HIS A 171 2.33 10.22 -21.62
N ALA A 172 2.59 9.44 -20.56
CA ALA A 172 1.68 9.27 -19.44
C ALA A 172 1.43 10.62 -18.72
N ARG A 173 2.49 11.42 -18.51
CA ARG A 173 2.40 12.76 -17.93
C ARG A 173 1.57 13.72 -18.79
N GLU A 174 1.78 13.70 -20.11
CA GLU A 174 1.03 14.57 -21.03
C GLU A 174 -0.47 14.19 -21.10
N LEU A 175 -0.78 12.89 -21.06
CA LEU A 175 -2.16 12.41 -20.98
C LEU A 175 -2.81 12.79 -19.64
N PHE A 176 -2.07 12.65 -18.53
CA PHE A 176 -2.54 13.08 -17.22
C PHE A 176 -2.86 14.59 -17.18
N ARG A 177 -2.00 15.43 -17.74
CA ARG A 177 -2.26 16.88 -17.90
C ARG A 177 -3.50 17.20 -18.72
N ARG A 178 -3.94 16.27 -19.57
CA ARG A 178 -5.18 16.35 -20.36
C ARG A 178 -6.37 15.68 -19.68
N GLY A 179 -6.22 15.27 -18.42
CA GLY A 179 -7.28 14.70 -17.59
C GLY A 179 -7.49 13.19 -17.76
N VAL A 180 -6.54 12.46 -18.36
CA VAL A 180 -6.56 10.99 -18.45
C VAL A 180 -5.45 10.40 -17.61
N SER A 181 -5.78 9.80 -16.46
CA SER A 181 -4.82 9.13 -15.58
C SER A 181 -4.59 7.65 -15.99
N THR A 182 -3.47 7.07 -15.54
CA THR A 182 -3.09 5.69 -15.86
C THR A 182 -2.64 4.95 -14.61
N SER A 183 -3.28 3.81 -14.29
CA SER A 183 -2.80 2.84 -13.31
C SER A 183 -2.31 1.59 -14.02
N CYS A 184 -1.20 1.01 -13.54
CA CYS A 184 -0.55 -0.14 -14.14
C CYS A 184 -0.58 -1.35 -13.20
N PHE A 185 -0.91 -2.53 -13.74
CA PHE A 185 -0.97 -3.79 -13.03
C PHE A 185 -0.06 -4.80 -13.69
N GLY A 186 1.05 -5.14 -13.03
CA GLY A 186 1.96 -6.18 -13.47
C GLY A 186 1.47 -7.55 -13.04
N VAL A 187 1.35 -8.50 -13.97
CA VAL A 187 0.82 -9.85 -13.75
C VAL A 187 1.94 -10.88 -13.79
N GLY A 188 2.11 -11.66 -12.71
CA GLY A 188 3.17 -12.66 -12.64
C GLY A 188 4.57 -12.03 -12.55
N LEU A 189 5.61 -12.71 -13.04
CA LEU A 189 7.01 -12.35 -12.79
C LEU A 189 7.77 -11.75 -14.01
N GLY A 190 7.10 -11.62 -15.17
CA GLY A 190 7.80 -11.28 -16.43
C GLY A 190 7.84 -9.79 -16.80
N TYR A 191 7.03 -8.93 -16.19
CA TYR A 191 6.89 -7.53 -16.57
C TYR A 191 8.07 -6.65 -16.15
N ASP A 192 8.19 -5.46 -16.79
CA ASP A 192 9.16 -4.44 -16.43
C ASP A 192 8.60 -3.48 -15.37
N GLU A 193 9.12 -3.56 -14.12
CA GLU A 193 8.69 -2.74 -12.99
C GLU A 193 8.96 -1.26 -13.23
N HIS A 194 10.13 -0.92 -13.77
CA HIS A 194 10.52 0.46 -14.02
C HIS A 194 9.60 1.14 -15.02
N LEU A 195 9.27 0.44 -16.10
CA LEU A 195 8.37 0.93 -17.11
C LEU A 195 6.99 1.17 -16.53
N LEU A 196 6.40 0.18 -15.85
CA LEU A 196 5.05 0.27 -15.31
C LEU A 196 4.95 1.27 -14.15
N GLU A 197 5.94 1.30 -13.25
CA GLU A 197 6.03 2.31 -12.19
C GLU A 197 6.15 3.72 -12.78
N GLY A 198 7.03 3.90 -13.79
CA GLY A 198 7.23 5.17 -14.47
C GLY A 198 5.95 5.69 -15.12
N MET A 199 5.22 4.84 -15.84
CA MET A 199 3.95 5.18 -16.46
C MET A 199 2.88 5.54 -15.42
N ALA A 200 2.71 4.76 -14.36
CA ALA A 200 1.74 5.01 -13.32
C ALA A 200 2.03 6.31 -12.56
N ASN A 201 3.29 6.52 -12.14
CA ASN A 201 3.70 7.69 -11.39
C ASN A 201 3.51 9.00 -12.18
N ASN A 202 3.93 9.02 -13.44
CA ASN A 202 3.77 10.18 -14.30
C ASN A 202 2.33 10.32 -14.81
N GLY A 203 1.60 9.21 -14.93
CA GLY A 203 0.21 9.17 -15.32
C GLY A 203 -0.80 9.46 -14.19
N GLY A 204 -0.35 9.88 -13.00
CA GLY A 204 -1.23 10.25 -11.88
C GLY A 204 -2.07 9.09 -11.31
N GLY A 205 -1.66 7.84 -11.53
CA GLY A 205 -2.28 6.63 -11.01
C GLY A 205 -1.35 5.82 -10.11
N ASN A 206 -1.62 4.52 -10.00
CA ASN A 206 -0.91 3.60 -9.12
C ASN A 206 -0.27 2.46 -9.89
N PHE A 207 0.84 1.94 -9.35
CA PHE A 207 1.44 0.70 -9.79
C PHE A 207 1.10 -0.42 -8.81
N HIS A 208 0.66 -1.57 -9.33
CA HIS A 208 0.29 -2.75 -8.57
C HIS A 208 0.91 -4.01 -9.14
N PHE A 209 1.28 -4.94 -8.27
CA PHE A 209 1.69 -6.29 -8.62
C PHE A 209 0.57 -7.29 -8.31
N LEU A 210 0.15 -8.07 -9.30
CA LEU A 210 -0.80 -9.16 -9.17
C LEU A 210 -0.04 -10.49 -9.10
N GLU A 211 0.33 -10.88 -7.88
CA GLU A 211 1.08 -12.10 -7.62
C GLU A 211 0.23 -13.36 -7.82
N THR A 212 -1.02 -13.31 -7.36
CA THR A 212 -1.95 -14.45 -7.38
C THR A 212 -3.36 -14.01 -7.79
N ILE A 213 -4.18 -14.97 -8.23
CA ILE A 213 -5.62 -14.74 -8.50
C ILE A 213 -6.34 -14.15 -7.28
N ASN A 214 -5.99 -14.60 -6.09
CA ASN A 214 -6.64 -14.17 -4.86
C ASN A 214 -6.34 -12.71 -4.48
N ALA A 215 -5.24 -12.13 -5.01
CA ALA A 215 -4.91 -10.73 -4.80
C ALA A 215 -5.78 -9.78 -5.66
N ILE A 216 -6.42 -10.28 -6.73
CA ILE A 216 -7.18 -9.46 -7.68
C ILE A 216 -8.29 -8.65 -7.00
N PRO A 217 -9.25 -9.25 -6.24
CA PRO A 217 -10.31 -8.48 -5.63
C PRO A 217 -9.78 -7.38 -4.71
N VAL A 218 -8.78 -7.71 -3.89
CA VAL A 218 -8.18 -6.79 -2.92
C VAL A 218 -7.51 -5.60 -3.60
N VAL A 219 -6.69 -5.86 -4.62
CA VAL A 219 -5.95 -4.81 -5.34
C VAL A 219 -6.92 -3.90 -6.10
N PHE A 220 -7.93 -4.46 -6.77
CA PHE A 220 -8.91 -3.66 -7.50
C PHE A 220 -9.91 -2.95 -6.60
N GLU A 221 -10.35 -3.54 -5.48
CA GLU A 221 -11.13 -2.82 -4.47
C GLU A 221 -10.35 -1.64 -3.90
N ARG A 222 -9.05 -1.79 -3.65
CA ARG A 222 -8.18 -0.68 -3.21
C ARG A 222 -8.10 0.41 -4.27
N GLU A 223 -7.80 0.06 -5.51
CA GLU A 223 -7.76 1.02 -6.62
C GLU A 223 -9.12 1.71 -6.82
N PHE A 224 -10.20 0.95 -6.76
CA PHE A 224 -11.56 1.48 -6.86
C PHE A 224 -11.90 2.42 -5.71
N ASN A 225 -11.61 2.04 -4.46
CA ASN A 225 -11.86 2.87 -3.29
C ASN A 225 -11.03 4.17 -3.35
N GLU A 226 -9.79 4.12 -3.83
CA GLU A 226 -9.00 5.32 -4.08
C GLU A 226 -9.65 6.24 -5.12
N LEU A 227 -10.24 5.69 -6.19
CA LEU A 227 -10.97 6.48 -7.19
C LEU A 227 -12.25 7.10 -6.61
N VAL A 228 -12.95 6.35 -5.76
CA VAL A 228 -14.23 6.78 -5.16
C VAL A 228 -14.02 7.84 -4.07
N ASP A 229 -12.93 7.74 -3.32
CA ASP A 229 -12.63 8.58 -2.16
C ASP A 229 -11.69 9.77 -2.50
N ILE A 230 -11.61 10.18 -3.77
CA ILE A 230 -10.80 11.35 -4.18
C ILE A 230 -11.39 12.64 -3.58
N THR A 231 -10.55 13.36 -2.82
CA THR A 231 -10.85 14.71 -2.31
C THR A 231 -10.47 15.81 -3.30
N LEU A 232 -9.26 15.71 -3.88
CA LEU A 232 -8.78 16.59 -4.94
C LEU A 232 -8.15 15.78 -6.08
N ARG A 233 -8.34 16.26 -7.30
CA ARG A 233 -7.71 15.78 -8.54
C ARG A 233 -6.66 16.77 -9.03
N ASP A 234 -5.77 16.33 -9.91
CA ASP A 234 -4.77 17.15 -10.58
C ASP A 234 -3.92 17.95 -9.57
N VAL A 235 -3.48 17.25 -8.49
CA VAL A 235 -2.84 17.92 -7.37
C VAL A 235 -1.39 18.23 -7.68
N GLU A 236 -1.04 19.52 -7.55
CA GLU A 236 0.30 20.04 -7.66
C GLU A 236 0.73 20.70 -6.35
N LEU A 237 2.00 20.47 -5.99
CA LEU A 237 2.66 21.13 -4.88
C LEU A 237 3.76 22.04 -5.42
N VAL A 238 3.64 23.34 -5.20
CA VAL A 238 4.57 24.36 -5.69
C VAL A 238 5.38 24.89 -4.53
N ILE A 239 6.71 24.77 -4.60
CA ILE A 239 7.65 25.29 -3.60
C ILE A 239 8.46 26.40 -4.23
N LYS A 240 8.40 27.62 -3.65
CA LYS A 240 9.22 28.73 -4.12
C LYS A 240 10.60 28.63 -3.45
N LEU A 241 11.65 28.67 -4.30
CA LEU A 241 13.05 28.52 -3.89
C LEU A 241 13.78 29.86 -3.98
N PRO A 242 14.26 30.43 -2.87
CA PRO A 242 15.11 31.61 -2.90
C PRO A 242 16.42 31.41 -3.67
N LYS A 243 17.07 32.48 -4.10
CA LYS A 243 18.40 32.40 -4.74
C LYS A 243 19.41 31.72 -3.79
N GLY A 244 20.28 30.87 -4.35
CA GLY A 244 21.28 30.13 -3.57
C GLY A 244 20.75 28.85 -2.94
N VAL A 245 19.54 28.44 -3.25
CA VAL A 245 18.96 27.19 -2.80
C VAL A 245 18.89 26.21 -3.95
N ARG A 246 19.35 24.98 -3.69
CA ARG A 246 19.11 23.81 -4.53
C ARG A 246 18.26 22.81 -3.77
N SER A 247 17.36 22.14 -4.46
CA SER A 247 16.50 21.16 -3.86
C SER A 247 16.49 19.87 -4.69
N TYR A 248 16.20 18.75 -4.06
CA TYR A 248 15.79 17.54 -4.72
C TYR A 248 14.64 16.89 -3.95
N VAL A 249 13.87 16.04 -4.61
CA VAL A 249 12.75 15.35 -4.00
C VAL A 249 13.16 13.94 -3.66
N ALA A 250 12.99 13.51 -2.42
CA ALA A 250 13.05 12.12 -2.05
C ALA A 250 11.80 11.39 -2.60
N ALA A 251 11.95 10.09 -2.89
CA ALA A 251 10.90 9.20 -3.37
C ALA A 251 10.41 9.39 -4.82
N GLY A 252 11.18 10.08 -5.64
CA GLY A 252 10.94 10.09 -7.09
C GLY A 252 9.59 10.66 -7.52
N TRP A 253 9.04 11.64 -6.80
CA TRP A 253 7.86 12.36 -7.27
C TRP A 253 8.15 13.07 -8.58
N PRO A 254 7.28 12.98 -9.61
CA PRO A 254 7.41 13.76 -10.82
C PRO A 254 7.47 15.25 -10.48
N HIS A 255 8.50 15.92 -10.94
CA HIS A 255 8.68 17.34 -10.68
C HIS A 255 9.35 18.06 -11.84
N GLU A 256 9.13 19.37 -11.90
CA GLU A 256 9.80 20.26 -12.84
C GLU A 256 10.25 21.54 -12.13
N PHE A 257 11.29 22.16 -12.67
CA PHE A 257 11.74 23.49 -12.23
C PHE A 257 11.32 24.52 -13.27
N LYS A 258 10.65 25.55 -12.79
CA LYS A 258 10.24 26.68 -13.60
C LYS A 258 10.52 27.98 -12.85
N ASP A 259 11.42 28.79 -13.38
CA ASP A 259 11.94 29.99 -12.73
C ASP A 259 12.52 29.71 -11.33
N ASP A 260 11.95 30.32 -10.29
CA ASP A 260 12.32 30.12 -8.89
C ASP A 260 11.43 29.10 -8.16
N ARG A 261 10.74 28.21 -8.90
CA ARG A 261 9.75 27.28 -8.36
C ARG A 261 10.11 25.84 -8.69
N MET A 262 9.90 24.98 -7.73
CA MET A 262 9.80 23.54 -7.93
C MET A 262 8.33 23.14 -7.89
N ILE A 263 7.85 22.47 -8.92
CA ILE A 263 6.46 22.02 -9.08
C ILE A 263 6.47 20.49 -9.06
N LEU A 264 5.79 19.91 -8.07
CA LEU A 264 5.62 18.47 -7.95
C LEU A 264 4.20 18.08 -8.36
N THR A 265 4.10 16.99 -9.12
CA THR A 265 2.81 16.39 -9.48
C THR A 265 2.50 15.24 -8.51
N LEU A 266 1.42 15.39 -7.73
CA LEU A 266 1.03 14.41 -6.70
C LEU A 266 -0.10 13.48 -7.16
N GLY A 267 -0.81 13.81 -8.22
CA GLY A 267 -1.95 13.04 -8.72
C GLY A 267 -3.25 13.37 -7.98
N GLY A 268 -3.76 12.45 -7.17
CA GLY A 268 -4.96 12.62 -6.37
C GLY A 268 -4.69 12.68 -4.88
N LEU A 269 -5.51 13.42 -4.12
CA LEU A 269 -5.61 13.31 -2.67
C LEU A 269 -6.86 12.53 -2.29
N TYR A 270 -6.72 11.62 -1.34
CA TYR A 270 -7.75 10.67 -0.96
C TYR A 270 -8.24 10.92 0.46
N VAL A 271 -9.53 10.80 0.69
CA VAL A 271 -10.20 10.99 1.99
C VAL A 271 -9.49 10.23 3.10
N GLY A 272 -9.26 10.89 4.24
CA GLY A 272 -8.68 10.29 5.45
C GLY A 272 -7.22 9.84 5.34
N ARG A 273 -6.54 10.07 4.20
CA ARG A 273 -5.15 9.66 3.99
C ARG A 273 -4.22 10.86 3.95
N THR A 274 -3.45 11.05 5.01
CA THR A 274 -2.37 12.05 5.02
C THR A 274 -1.28 11.66 4.03
N GLN A 275 -1.00 12.55 3.08
CA GLN A 275 0.12 12.40 2.15
C GLN A 275 1.30 13.24 2.63
N LYS A 276 2.48 12.61 2.69
CA LYS A 276 3.72 13.30 3.07
C LYS A 276 4.67 13.36 1.89
N VAL A 277 5.25 14.52 1.68
CA VAL A 277 6.27 14.78 0.66
C VAL A 277 7.52 15.28 1.37
N TYR A 278 8.67 14.70 1.03
CA TYR A 278 9.96 15.10 1.59
C TYR A 278 10.81 15.78 0.54
N VAL A 279 11.39 16.92 0.91
CA VAL A 279 12.25 17.70 0.03
C VAL A 279 13.54 18.06 0.76
N THR A 280 14.67 17.70 0.17
CA THR A 280 15.98 18.11 0.65
C THR A 280 16.34 19.45 0.05
N LEU A 281 16.62 20.43 0.91
CA LEU A 281 17.11 21.75 0.55
C LEU A 281 18.62 21.84 0.85
N LYS A 282 19.41 22.20 -0.16
CA LYS A 282 20.83 22.59 0.00
C LYS A 282 20.91 24.10 -0.12
N ILE A 283 21.18 24.77 0.99
CA ILE A 283 21.14 26.21 1.14
C ILE A 283 22.58 26.73 1.24
N ASP A 284 22.98 27.61 0.31
CA ASP A 284 24.26 28.28 0.37
C ASP A 284 24.28 29.30 1.53
N PRO A 285 25.47 29.66 2.11
CA PRO A 285 25.56 30.63 3.19
C PRO A 285 24.85 31.94 2.85
N ILE A 286 24.02 32.42 3.76
CA ILE A 286 23.28 33.69 3.61
C ILE A 286 23.88 34.70 4.56
N SER A 287 24.62 35.67 4.02
CA SER A 287 25.39 36.67 4.78
C SER A 287 24.55 37.76 5.45
N THR A 288 23.24 37.80 5.26
CA THR A 288 22.32 38.78 5.78
C THR A 288 21.44 38.23 6.90
N GLU A 289 21.01 39.11 7.84
CA GLU A 289 20.07 38.76 8.91
C GLU A 289 18.63 38.42 8.41
N VAL A 290 18.46 38.33 7.10
CA VAL A 290 17.15 38.00 6.51
C VAL A 290 16.87 36.51 6.68
N GLU A 291 15.78 36.20 7.33
CA GLU A 291 15.25 34.84 7.43
C GLU A 291 14.71 34.38 6.08
N PRO A 292 15.34 33.38 5.42
CA PRO A 292 14.83 32.90 4.14
C PRO A 292 13.47 32.23 4.32
N LEU A 293 12.55 32.68 3.48
CA LEU A 293 11.16 32.20 3.44
C LEU A 293 10.97 31.27 2.25
N PHE A 294 10.35 30.11 2.51
CA PHE A 294 9.98 29.12 1.50
C PHE A 294 8.46 28.98 1.46
N PRO A 295 7.77 29.73 0.60
CA PRO A 295 6.34 29.56 0.39
C PRO A 295 6.08 28.21 -0.28
N VAL A 296 5.04 27.52 0.20
CA VAL A 296 4.52 26.26 -0.33
C VAL A 296 3.06 26.44 -0.68
N THR A 297 2.67 26.11 -1.91
CA THR A 297 1.30 26.20 -2.37
C THR A 297 0.84 24.85 -2.87
N LEU A 298 -0.26 24.34 -2.32
CA LEU A 298 -0.98 23.18 -2.84
C LEU A 298 -2.10 23.66 -3.76
N ARG A 299 -2.20 23.08 -4.95
CA ARG A 299 -3.28 23.32 -5.90
C ARG A 299 -3.89 22.02 -6.33
N GLY A 300 -5.20 22.01 -6.52
CA GLY A 300 -5.93 20.86 -7.06
C GLY A 300 -7.34 21.24 -7.43
N LYS A 301 -8.08 20.30 -8.01
CA LYS A 301 -9.50 20.47 -8.35
C LYS A 301 -10.36 19.61 -7.45
N ASP A 302 -11.42 20.18 -6.90
CA ASP A 302 -12.43 19.42 -6.17
C ASP A 302 -13.36 18.63 -7.12
N LYS A 303 -14.32 17.93 -6.55
CA LYS A 303 -15.32 17.15 -7.31
C LYS A 303 -16.21 17.99 -8.25
N ASN A 304 -16.29 19.30 -8.03
CA ASN A 304 -17.07 20.25 -8.83
C ASN A 304 -16.19 21.05 -9.82
N GLU A 305 -14.94 20.62 -10.07
CA GLU A 305 -13.93 21.29 -10.89
C GLU A 305 -13.46 22.66 -10.36
N TYR A 306 -13.84 23.07 -9.13
CA TYR A 306 -13.31 24.28 -8.55
C TYR A 306 -11.85 24.09 -8.14
N ILE A 307 -11.04 25.10 -8.46
CA ILE A 307 -9.64 25.13 -8.04
C ILE A 307 -9.60 25.41 -6.54
N VAL A 308 -9.00 24.49 -5.81
CA VAL A 308 -8.66 24.63 -4.40
C VAL A 308 -7.19 25.00 -4.31
N GLU A 309 -6.87 26.06 -3.59
CA GLU A 309 -5.51 26.50 -3.35
C GLU A 309 -5.28 26.70 -1.85
N LEU A 310 -4.24 26.08 -1.32
CA LEU A 310 -3.83 26.20 0.08
C LEU A 310 -2.40 26.69 0.13
N ALA A 311 -2.11 27.61 1.04
CA ALA A 311 -0.79 28.18 1.24
C ALA A 311 -0.21 27.74 2.60
N GLY A 312 1.06 27.35 2.59
CA GLY A 312 1.89 27.13 3.74
C GLY A 312 3.24 27.82 3.55
N GLU A 313 4.01 27.93 4.57
CA GLU A 313 5.37 28.49 4.49
C GLU A 313 6.27 27.90 5.57
N ILE A 314 7.58 27.96 5.34
CA ILE A 314 8.57 27.73 6.37
C ILE A 314 9.64 28.82 6.33
N ARG A 315 10.11 29.23 7.49
CA ARG A 315 11.20 30.21 7.68
C ARG A 315 12.30 29.57 8.47
N PHE A 316 13.54 29.92 8.16
CA PHE A 316 14.70 29.51 8.91
C PHE A 316 15.37 30.72 9.55
N ALA A 317 15.63 30.64 10.85
CA ALA A 317 16.50 31.63 11.50
C ALA A 317 17.95 31.41 11.03
N SER A 318 18.64 32.50 10.69
CA SER A 318 20.03 32.48 10.27
C SER A 318 20.95 32.68 11.48
N VAL A 319 21.76 31.68 11.81
CA VAL A 319 22.57 31.61 13.02
C VAL A 319 24.06 31.32 12.71
N SER A 320 24.93 31.34 13.69
CA SER A 320 26.32 30.85 13.55
C SER A 320 26.37 29.34 13.31
N SER A 321 27.49 28.84 12.82
CA SER A 321 27.66 27.39 12.60
C SER A 321 27.57 26.60 13.91
N ASP A 322 28.08 27.12 15.00
CA ASP A 322 28.03 26.47 16.32
C ASP A 322 26.60 26.39 16.88
N GLU A 323 25.79 27.43 16.69
CA GLU A 323 24.39 27.45 17.10
C GLU A 323 23.56 26.50 16.23
N GLU A 324 23.87 26.43 14.93
CA GLU A 324 23.21 25.51 14.00
C GLU A 324 23.48 24.04 14.39
N GLU A 325 24.73 23.69 14.72
CA GLU A 325 25.09 22.33 15.15
C GLU A 325 24.35 21.91 16.43
N LYS A 326 24.27 22.83 17.41
CA LYS A 326 23.62 22.61 18.72
C LYS A 326 22.08 22.69 18.67
N SER A 327 21.52 23.15 17.56
CA SER A 327 20.04 23.29 17.43
C SER A 327 19.34 21.96 17.49
N ALA A 328 18.13 21.96 18.07
CA ALA A 328 17.31 20.75 18.20
C ALA A 328 16.96 20.15 16.84
N LEU A 329 17.14 18.83 16.72
CA LEU A 329 16.78 18.04 15.56
C LEU A 329 15.42 17.38 15.81
N ASP A 330 14.51 17.47 14.84
CA ASP A 330 13.28 16.65 14.83
C ASP A 330 13.63 15.20 14.45
N GLN A 331 13.95 14.41 15.47
CA GLN A 331 14.34 13.01 15.30
C GLN A 331 13.26 12.17 14.61
N SER A 332 11.99 12.42 14.95
CA SER A 332 10.85 11.69 14.37
C SER A 332 10.69 11.98 12.86
N LEU A 333 10.91 13.24 12.44
CA LEU A 333 10.94 13.59 11.02
C LEU A 333 12.09 12.87 10.31
N MET A 334 13.29 12.87 10.91
CA MET A 334 14.45 12.21 10.31
C MET A 334 14.30 10.69 10.20
N GLU A 335 13.65 10.05 11.16
CA GLU A 335 13.32 8.61 11.09
C GLU A 335 12.38 8.32 9.91
N ARG A 336 11.30 9.10 9.75
CA ARG A 336 10.37 8.96 8.62
C ARG A 336 11.04 9.25 7.27
N PHE A 337 11.83 10.32 7.20
CA PHE A 337 12.60 10.63 6.00
C PHE A 337 13.55 9.49 5.61
N THR A 338 14.22 8.89 6.61
CA THR A 338 15.16 7.79 6.38
C THR A 338 14.46 6.57 5.78
N VAL A 339 13.21 6.27 6.16
CA VAL A 339 12.42 5.20 5.52
C VAL A 339 12.29 5.44 4.01
N ILE A 340 11.95 6.67 3.64
CA ILE A 340 11.75 7.06 2.23
C ILE A 340 13.07 7.02 1.44
N GLU A 341 14.13 7.57 2.01
CA GLU A 341 15.46 7.59 1.37
C GLU A 341 16.00 6.17 1.18
N MET A 342 15.84 5.31 2.18
CA MET A 342 16.25 3.90 2.08
C MET A 342 15.42 3.13 1.06
N ALA A 343 14.13 3.41 0.95
CA ALA A 343 13.28 2.81 -0.09
C ALA A 343 13.72 3.22 -1.50
N ASP A 344 14.11 4.48 -1.68
CA ASP A 344 14.64 4.96 -2.96
C ASP A 344 15.98 4.29 -3.32
N LYS A 345 16.88 4.16 -2.34
CA LYS A 345 18.15 3.47 -2.50
C LYS A 345 18.00 1.97 -2.73
N ALA A 346 16.99 1.35 -2.13
CA ALA A 346 16.66 -0.04 -2.39
C ALA A 346 16.20 -0.27 -3.84
N ASN A 347 15.38 0.63 -4.38
CA ASN A 347 14.97 0.54 -5.79
C ASN A 347 16.15 0.79 -6.76
N GLU A 348 17.06 1.71 -6.42
CA GLU A 348 18.31 1.89 -7.17
C GLU A 348 19.15 0.59 -7.16
N ALA A 349 19.29 -0.04 -6.00
CA ALA A 349 20.02 -1.29 -5.84
C ALA A 349 19.36 -2.46 -6.61
N LEU A 350 18.01 -2.56 -6.56
CA LEU A 350 17.25 -3.57 -7.33
C LEU A 350 17.47 -3.42 -8.83
N LYS A 351 17.59 -2.20 -9.34
CA LYS A 351 17.93 -1.95 -10.74
C LYS A 351 19.31 -2.50 -11.09
N HIS A 352 20.35 -2.20 -10.30
CA HIS A 352 21.71 -2.73 -10.48
C HIS A 352 21.73 -4.26 -10.41
N GLU A 353 21.01 -4.86 -9.45
CA GLU A 353 20.94 -6.32 -9.32
C GLU A 353 20.31 -6.96 -10.57
N ARG A 354 19.23 -6.36 -11.11
CA ARG A 354 18.58 -6.81 -12.34
C ARG A 354 19.50 -6.73 -13.56
N GLU A 355 20.34 -5.72 -13.65
CA GLU A 355 21.35 -5.53 -14.69
C GLU A 355 22.58 -6.47 -14.52
N GLY A 356 22.59 -7.28 -13.42
CA GLY A 356 23.67 -8.23 -13.10
C GLY A 356 24.79 -7.65 -12.24
N ASP A 357 24.75 -6.38 -11.89
CA ASP A 357 25.71 -5.72 -11.00
C ASP A 357 25.34 -5.94 -9.52
N ARG A 358 25.46 -7.19 -9.08
CA ARG A 358 25.14 -7.63 -7.71
C ARG A 358 26.01 -6.93 -6.65
N ALA A 359 27.29 -6.76 -6.94
CA ALA A 359 28.23 -6.10 -6.04
C ALA A 359 27.91 -4.60 -5.89
N GLY A 360 27.55 -3.93 -6.98
CA GLY A 360 27.09 -2.54 -6.97
C GLY A 360 25.80 -2.39 -6.17
N ALA A 361 24.84 -3.28 -6.36
CA ALA A 361 23.58 -3.30 -5.63
C ALA A 361 23.78 -3.39 -4.11
N SER A 362 24.53 -4.38 -3.65
CA SER A 362 24.86 -4.56 -2.22
C SER A 362 25.62 -3.35 -1.66
N LYS A 363 26.58 -2.80 -2.43
CA LYS A 363 27.35 -1.62 -2.03
C LYS A 363 26.48 -0.38 -1.84
N ILE A 364 25.48 -0.14 -2.71
CA ILE A 364 24.52 0.96 -2.59
C ILE A 364 23.80 0.87 -1.24
N LEU A 365 23.22 -0.29 -0.93
CA LEU A 365 22.49 -0.48 0.34
C LEU A 365 23.41 -0.36 1.55
N ASN A 366 24.55 -1.03 1.57
CA ASN A 366 25.46 -0.99 2.70
C ASN A 366 25.96 0.44 2.99
N ARG A 367 26.29 1.21 1.93
CA ARG A 367 26.65 2.62 2.09
C ARG A 367 25.51 3.44 2.67
N SER A 368 24.29 3.27 2.15
CA SER A 368 23.11 4.00 2.63
C SER A 368 22.77 3.66 4.08
N ILE A 369 22.95 2.40 4.49
CA ILE A 369 22.80 1.98 5.90
C ILE A 369 23.82 2.73 6.79
N MET A 370 25.07 2.86 6.35
CA MET A 370 26.10 3.59 7.09
C MET A 370 25.77 5.08 7.20
N ASP A 371 25.34 5.68 6.09
CA ASP A 371 25.03 7.13 6.03
C ASP A 371 23.81 7.51 6.91
N HIS A 372 22.85 6.60 7.10
CA HIS A 372 21.60 6.83 7.81
C HIS A 372 21.48 6.10 9.17
N GLN A 373 22.52 5.40 9.63
CA GLN A 373 22.47 4.52 10.81
C GLN A 373 21.93 5.20 12.08
N ALA A 374 22.18 6.50 12.25
CA ALA A 374 21.74 7.26 13.44
C ALA A 374 20.21 7.44 13.50
N ASN A 375 19.54 7.39 12.34
CA ASN A 375 18.11 7.61 12.19
C ASN A 375 17.34 6.31 11.85
N MET A 376 18.06 5.17 11.85
CA MET A 376 17.46 3.87 11.54
C MET A 376 17.13 3.09 12.82
N SER A 377 15.90 2.58 12.92
CA SER A 377 15.57 1.59 13.93
C SER A 377 16.36 0.28 13.72
N ALA A 378 16.55 -0.50 14.78
CA ALA A 378 17.23 -1.79 14.67
C ALA A 378 16.54 -2.76 13.68
N PRO A 379 15.20 -2.90 13.67
CA PRO A 379 14.51 -3.72 12.68
C PRO A 379 14.73 -3.24 11.23
N MET A 380 14.67 -1.95 10.99
CA MET A 380 14.91 -1.37 9.67
C MET A 380 16.33 -1.66 9.18
N ARG A 381 17.32 -1.50 10.04
CA ARG A 381 18.73 -1.82 9.72
C ARG A 381 18.88 -3.29 9.35
N SER A 382 18.33 -4.21 10.16
CA SER A 382 18.39 -5.65 9.89
C SER A 382 17.74 -6.01 8.55
N LYS A 383 16.59 -5.42 8.24
CA LYS A 383 15.92 -5.60 6.94
C LYS A 383 16.83 -5.26 5.77
N PHE A 384 17.41 -4.06 5.75
CA PHE A 384 18.24 -3.63 4.61
C PHE A 384 19.60 -4.34 4.55
N GLN A 385 20.17 -4.75 5.69
CA GLN A 385 21.35 -5.62 5.74
C GLN A 385 21.04 -7.00 5.12
N PHE A 386 19.90 -7.59 5.48
CA PHE A 386 19.46 -8.85 4.90
C PHE A 386 19.23 -8.72 3.39
N MET A 387 18.53 -7.66 2.95
CA MET A 387 18.33 -7.37 1.54
C MET A 387 19.66 -7.22 0.77
N ALA A 388 20.64 -6.50 1.33
CA ALA A 388 21.97 -6.36 0.74
C ALA A 388 22.70 -7.70 0.58
N SER A 389 22.60 -8.57 1.59
CA SER A 389 23.20 -9.91 1.53
C SER A 389 22.54 -10.82 0.49
N GLN A 390 21.22 -10.73 0.34
CA GLN A 390 20.49 -11.47 -0.69
C GLN A 390 20.85 -10.99 -2.10
N MET A 391 21.03 -9.68 -2.30
CA MET A 391 21.46 -9.13 -3.59
C MET A 391 22.83 -9.65 -4.02
N GLU A 392 23.77 -9.85 -3.10
CA GLU A 392 25.08 -10.45 -3.41
C GLU A 392 24.94 -11.90 -3.92
N GLN A 393 24.01 -12.66 -3.35
CA GLN A 393 23.73 -14.04 -3.76
C GLN A 393 22.93 -14.10 -5.07
N GLY A 394 22.19 -13.05 -5.38
CA GLY A 394 21.24 -12.93 -6.48
C GLY A 394 19.82 -13.22 -6.03
N LEU A 395 18.92 -12.30 -6.31
CA LEU A 395 17.51 -12.44 -6.00
C LEU A 395 16.81 -13.34 -7.03
N ASP A 396 15.89 -14.18 -6.59
CA ASP A 396 14.90 -14.75 -7.50
C ASP A 396 13.91 -13.68 -7.98
N ALA A 397 13.18 -13.99 -9.04
CA ALA A 397 12.26 -13.03 -9.67
C ALA A 397 11.13 -12.61 -8.72
N ASP A 398 10.65 -13.51 -7.88
CA ASP A 398 9.58 -13.28 -6.93
C ASP A 398 10.02 -12.32 -5.82
N SER A 399 11.15 -12.61 -5.17
CA SER A 399 11.74 -11.74 -4.14
C SER A 399 12.02 -10.33 -4.66
N ARG A 400 12.52 -10.22 -5.90
CA ARG A 400 12.78 -8.92 -6.54
C ARG A 400 11.49 -8.12 -6.70
N LYS A 401 10.40 -8.73 -7.20
CA LYS A 401 9.10 -8.08 -7.37
C LYS A 401 8.50 -7.61 -6.06
N ARG A 402 8.57 -8.45 -5.02
CA ARG A 402 8.08 -8.11 -3.68
C ARG A 402 8.83 -6.93 -3.07
N TYR A 403 10.17 -6.94 -3.11
CA TYR A 403 10.96 -5.82 -2.61
C TYR A 403 10.63 -4.54 -3.37
N HIS A 404 10.54 -4.61 -4.71
CA HIS A 404 10.20 -3.44 -5.52
C HIS A 404 8.84 -2.85 -5.14
N GLN A 405 7.82 -3.69 -5.03
CA GLN A 405 6.47 -3.24 -4.64
C GLN A 405 6.44 -2.63 -3.25
N GLU A 406 7.09 -3.27 -2.27
CA GLU A 406 7.16 -2.75 -0.92
C GLU A 406 7.82 -1.37 -0.88
N GLU A 407 8.98 -1.24 -1.51
CA GLU A 407 9.68 0.04 -1.52
C GLU A 407 8.94 1.11 -2.34
N TYR A 408 8.14 0.71 -3.34
CA TYR A 408 7.23 1.62 -4.02
C TYR A 408 6.20 2.24 -3.06
N PHE A 409 5.55 1.44 -2.20
CA PHE A 409 4.60 1.95 -1.21
C PHE A 409 5.30 2.81 -0.15
N ASN A 410 6.45 2.37 0.35
CA ASN A 410 7.26 3.13 1.31
C ASN A 410 7.62 4.52 0.77
N LYS A 411 8.11 4.61 -0.48
CA LYS A 411 8.43 5.88 -1.15
C LYS A 411 7.25 6.85 -1.20
N ARG A 412 6.04 6.34 -1.36
CA ARG A 412 4.82 7.13 -1.45
C ARG A 412 4.23 7.50 -0.09
N SER A 413 4.92 7.19 1.01
CA SER A 413 4.38 7.31 2.38
C SER A 413 2.99 6.67 2.50
N ARG A 414 2.77 5.57 1.77
CA ARG A 414 1.55 4.79 1.81
C ARG A 414 1.77 3.59 2.70
N ASP A 415 0.80 3.28 3.53
CA ASP A 415 0.86 2.08 4.33
C ASP A 415 0.87 0.86 3.42
N PHE A 416 1.89 0.04 3.56
CA PHE A 416 1.97 -1.24 2.89
C PHE A 416 1.06 -2.21 3.62
N VAL A 417 -0.14 -2.37 3.10
CA VAL A 417 -1.13 -3.29 3.62
C VAL A 417 -1.01 -4.61 2.87
N ARG A 418 -0.73 -5.69 3.58
CA ARG A 418 -0.71 -7.04 3.01
C ARG A 418 -2.01 -7.76 3.34
N ASP A 419 -2.68 -8.19 2.29
CA ASP A 419 -3.90 -8.96 2.39
C ASP A 419 -3.63 -10.42 2.00
N TYR A 420 -4.13 -11.33 2.83
CA TYR A 420 -4.04 -12.75 2.57
C TYR A 420 -5.40 -13.39 2.69
N ARG A 421 -5.63 -14.43 1.89
CA ARG A 421 -6.83 -15.25 2.00
C ARG A 421 -6.88 -15.92 3.36
N LEU A 422 -8.04 -15.86 4.01
CA LEU A 422 -8.32 -16.47 5.29
C LEU A 422 -9.43 -17.51 5.12
N GLU A 423 -9.21 -18.69 5.59
CA GLU A 423 -10.18 -19.78 5.57
C GLU A 423 -10.53 -20.19 7.01
N LEU A 424 -11.78 -20.57 7.21
CA LEU A 424 -12.20 -21.21 8.45
C LEU A 424 -12.18 -22.72 8.26
N ILE A 425 -11.18 -23.40 8.81
CA ILE A 425 -10.99 -24.85 8.68
C ILE A 425 -11.27 -25.49 10.03
N ASN A 426 -12.35 -26.28 10.12
CA ASN A 426 -12.79 -26.92 11.37
C ASN A 426 -12.90 -25.96 12.56
N GLY A 427 -13.31 -24.69 12.30
CA GLY A 427 -13.45 -23.67 13.33
C GLY A 427 -12.19 -22.83 13.58
N HIS A 428 -11.05 -23.14 12.93
CA HIS A 428 -9.79 -22.42 13.09
C HIS A 428 -9.51 -21.47 11.91
N LEU A 429 -8.93 -20.31 12.20
CA LEU A 429 -8.56 -19.31 11.20
C LEU A 429 -7.21 -19.64 10.58
N VAL A 430 -7.20 -20.09 9.34
CA VAL A 430 -6.00 -20.44 8.59
C VAL A 430 -5.83 -19.50 7.41
N ALA A 431 -4.72 -18.75 7.40
CA ALA A 431 -4.35 -17.86 6.31
C ALA A 431 -3.41 -18.56 5.33
N GLN A 432 -3.59 -18.29 4.03
CA GLN A 432 -2.64 -18.68 3.00
C GLN A 432 -1.65 -17.52 2.82
N ILE A 433 -0.48 -17.64 3.45
CA ILE A 433 0.58 -16.64 3.41
C ILE A 433 1.71 -17.18 2.54
N GLU A 434 1.90 -16.56 1.37
CA GLU A 434 2.85 -17.05 0.38
C GLU A 434 2.53 -18.51 -0.03
N LYS A 435 3.44 -19.43 0.22
CA LYS A 435 3.23 -20.87 -0.05
C LYS A 435 2.93 -21.67 1.21
N MET A 436 2.65 -20.99 2.32
CA MET A 436 2.46 -21.62 3.63
C MET A 436 1.02 -21.46 4.11
N SER A 437 0.51 -22.50 4.74
CA SER A 437 -0.71 -22.46 5.53
C SER A 437 -0.38 -22.05 6.95
N VAL A 438 -0.93 -20.92 7.40
CA VAL A 438 -0.59 -20.26 8.66
C VAL A 438 -1.83 -20.18 9.54
N LEU A 439 -1.82 -20.85 10.68
CA LEU A 439 -2.84 -20.68 11.71
C LEU A 439 -2.66 -19.33 12.40
N ILE A 440 -3.72 -18.55 12.52
CA ILE A 440 -3.71 -17.26 13.23
C ILE A 440 -4.16 -17.48 14.66
N ASP A 441 -3.23 -17.34 15.61
CA ASP A 441 -3.46 -17.70 17.01
C ASP A 441 -2.98 -16.59 17.96
N THR A 442 -3.89 -15.71 18.39
CA THR A 442 -3.61 -14.67 19.38
C THR A 442 -3.51 -15.23 20.82
N GLY A 443 -3.94 -16.46 21.05
CA GLY A 443 -3.88 -17.15 22.34
C GLY A 443 -2.52 -17.79 22.64
N ILE A 444 -1.61 -17.84 21.67
CA ILE A 444 -0.24 -18.34 21.86
C ILE A 444 0.77 -17.18 21.90
N PRO A 445 1.64 -17.09 22.92
CA PRO A 445 2.53 -15.93 23.08
C PRO A 445 3.71 -15.92 22.11
N ILE A 446 4.10 -17.05 21.53
CA ILE A 446 5.22 -17.21 20.61
C ILE A 446 4.81 -17.95 19.35
N SER A 447 5.38 -17.55 18.22
CA SER A 447 5.13 -18.21 16.93
C SER A 447 5.91 -19.51 16.80
N ILE A 448 5.27 -20.52 16.18
CA ILE A 448 5.81 -21.87 16.02
C ILE A 448 5.79 -22.24 14.55
N GLY A 449 6.85 -22.90 14.07
CA GLY A 449 6.95 -23.32 12.67
C GLY A 449 7.59 -24.69 12.48
N ASP A 450 7.37 -25.26 11.29
CA ASP A 450 8.07 -26.45 10.80
C ASP A 450 9.53 -26.15 10.38
N GLN A 451 9.88 -24.84 10.32
CA GLN A 451 11.22 -24.30 10.07
C GLN A 451 11.64 -23.42 11.24
N ASN A 452 12.93 -23.31 11.48
CA ASN A 452 13.46 -22.48 12.58
C ASN A 452 13.36 -20.98 12.31
N GLN A 453 13.23 -20.59 11.05
CA GLN A 453 13.14 -19.20 10.63
C GLN A 453 12.10 -19.04 9.53
N TRP A 454 11.36 -17.93 9.60
CA TRP A 454 10.38 -17.54 8.60
C TRP A 454 10.57 -16.09 8.19
N HIS A 455 10.66 -15.86 6.90
CA HIS A 455 10.70 -14.51 6.36
C HIS A 455 9.27 -14.03 6.13
N PHE A 456 8.79 -13.15 6.99
CA PHE A 456 7.43 -12.62 6.93
C PHE A 456 7.41 -11.14 7.30
N LEU A 457 6.62 -10.34 6.59
CA LEU A 457 6.49 -8.89 6.80
C LEU A 457 7.86 -8.18 6.81
N ASN A 458 8.73 -8.61 5.87
CA ASN A 458 10.07 -8.08 5.65
C ASN A 458 11.04 -8.23 6.83
N LYS A 459 10.77 -9.19 7.68
CA LYS A 459 11.63 -9.57 8.81
C LYS A 459 11.85 -11.06 8.80
N VAL A 460 13.02 -11.46 9.25
CA VAL A 460 13.26 -12.85 9.62
C VAL A 460 12.77 -13.04 11.05
N HIS A 461 11.85 -13.94 11.23
CA HIS A 461 11.31 -14.32 12.52
C HIS A 461 11.88 -15.66 12.91
N ASP A 462 12.48 -15.75 14.10
CA ASP A 462 12.86 -17.02 14.67
C ASP A 462 11.59 -17.72 15.17
N LEU A 463 11.36 -18.93 14.69
CA LEU A 463 10.21 -19.74 15.07
C LEU A 463 10.62 -20.83 16.03
N SER A 464 9.83 -21.03 17.07
CA SER A 464 9.96 -22.20 17.95
C SER A 464 9.48 -23.45 17.23
N SER A 465 10.05 -24.61 17.53
CA SER A 465 9.54 -25.89 17.01
C SER A 465 8.29 -26.36 17.75
N SER A 466 8.08 -25.89 19.00
CA SER A 466 6.89 -26.21 19.81
C SER A 466 6.69 -25.23 20.97
N TYR A 467 5.45 -25.17 21.47
CA TYR A 467 5.09 -24.50 22.71
C TYR A 467 4.07 -25.32 23.49
N MET A 468 4.40 -25.73 24.72
CA MET A 468 3.55 -26.54 25.59
C MET A 468 2.99 -27.83 24.92
N GLY A 469 3.80 -28.46 24.04
CA GLY A 469 3.40 -29.65 23.29
C GLY A 469 2.64 -29.37 21.97
N VAL A 470 2.31 -28.13 21.69
CA VAL A 470 1.75 -27.71 20.38
C VAL A 470 2.85 -27.65 19.35
N THR A 471 2.63 -28.27 18.19
CA THR A 471 3.52 -28.24 17.02
C THR A 471 2.68 -28.05 15.76
N PRO A 472 3.26 -27.59 14.63
CA PRO A 472 2.53 -27.51 13.35
C PRO A 472 1.94 -28.85 12.91
N GLU A 473 2.66 -29.96 13.14
CA GLU A 473 2.16 -31.31 12.83
C GLU A 473 0.94 -31.68 13.69
N TYR A 474 0.97 -31.33 14.98
CA TYR A 474 -0.16 -31.57 15.87
C TYR A 474 -1.40 -30.80 15.40
N ILE A 475 -1.25 -29.51 15.11
CA ILE A 475 -2.34 -28.65 14.60
C ILE A 475 -2.84 -29.14 13.24
N SER A 476 -1.95 -29.59 12.35
CA SER A 476 -2.34 -30.16 11.06
C SER A 476 -3.27 -31.37 11.22
N ARG A 477 -3.02 -32.23 12.23
CA ARG A 477 -3.92 -33.35 12.54
C ARG A 477 -5.27 -32.87 13.08
N MET A 478 -5.27 -31.87 13.95
CA MET A 478 -6.49 -31.31 14.54
C MET A 478 -7.39 -30.61 13.52
N THR A 479 -6.79 -29.79 12.67
CA THR A 479 -7.53 -29.06 11.63
C THR A 479 -7.91 -29.94 10.44
N GLY A 480 -7.26 -31.10 10.27
CA GLY A 480 -7.41 -31.92 9.06
C GLY A 480 -6.82 -31.29 7.81
N SER A 481 -6.01 -30.24 7.95
CA SER A 481 -5.32 -29.52 6.89
C SER A 481 -3.88 -29.27 7.26
N HIS A 482 -2.99 -29.26 6.27
CA HIS A 482 -1.57 -28.98 6.52
C HIS A 482 -1.37 -27.54 7.03
N VAL A 483 -0.67 -27.38 8.14
CA VAL A 483 -0.30 -26.10 8.75
C VAL A 483 1.22 -26.07 8.90
N ASN A 484 1.85 -25.05 8.31
CA ASN A 484 3.30 -24.85 8.38
C ASN A 484 3.71 -23.99 9.58
N VAL A 485 2.90 -22.98 9.90
CA VAL A 485 3.21 -22.00 10.94
C VAL A 485 1.96 -21.74 11.79
N ILE A 486 2.17 -21.61 13.09
CA ILE A 486 1.21 -21.04 14.03
C ILE A 486 1.71 -19.65 14.37
N LEU A 487 0.99 -18.62 13.92
CA LEU A 487 1.38 -17.23 14.05
C LEU A 487 0.85 -16.68 15.37
N GLY A 488 1.75 -16.50 16.31
CA GLY A 488 1.47 -16.11 17.69
C GLY A 488 1.46 -14.60 17.91
N ALA A 489 1.13 -14.23 19.14
CA ALA A 489 1.01 -12.83 19.56
C ALA A 489 2.34 -12.04 19.46
N ASP A 490 3.48 -12.71 19.54
CA ASP A 490 4.81 -12.09 19.38
C ASP A 490 4.98 -11.39 18.03
N ILE A 491 4.50 -11.99 16.95
CA ILE A 491 4.55 -11.41 15.60
C ILE A 491 3.30 -10.58 15.33
N LEU A 492 2.10 -11.06 15.71
CA LEU A 492 0.83 -10.35 15.45
C LEU A 492 0.81 -8.94 16.06
N LYS A 493 1.41 -8.71 17.22
CA LYS A 493 1.48 -7.39 17.88
C LYS A 493 2.46 -6.40 17.24
N MET A 494 3.28 -6.84 16.28
CA MET A 494 4.29 -5.97 15.67
C MET A 494 3.70 -4.91 14.74
N GLN A 495 2.45 -5.09 14.30
CA GLN A 495 1.72 -4.16 13.46
C GLN A 495 0.21 -4.38 13.57
N PRO A 496 -0.62 -3.41 13.13
CA PRO A 496 -2.06 -3.60 13.06
C PRO A 496 -2.43 -4.84 12.23
N VAL A 497 -3.37 -5.64 12.74
CA VAL A 497 -3.92 -6.81 12.05
C VAL A 497 -5.44 -6.68 12.03
N THR A 498 -6.03 -6.84 10.86
CA THR A 498 -7.49 -6.83 10.68
C THR A 498 -7.97 -8.15 10.11
N ILE A 499 -8.92 -8.79 10.80
CA ILE A 499 -9.55 -10.04 10.37
C ILE A 499 -10.95 -9.73 9.81
N HIS A 500 -11.12 -9.97 8.52
CA HIS A 500 -12.38 -9.78 7.79
C HIS A 500 -13.05 -11.15 7.54
N GLN A 501 -13.73 -11.71 8.54
CA GLN A 501 -14.33 -13.04 8.43
C GLN A 501 -15.30 -13.19 7.26
N LYS A 502 -16.21 -12.20 7.05
CA LYS A 502 -17.18 -12.24 5.94
C LYS A 502 -16.52 -12.18 4.57
N GLN A 503 -15.37 -11.54 4.46
CA GLN A 503 -14.60 -11.40 3.23
C GLN A 503 -13.52 -12.48 3.09
N GLN A 504 -13.41 -13.38 4.07
CA GLN A 504 -12.39 -14.44 4.11
C GLN A 504 -10.98 -13.89 3.89
N ARG A 505 -10.63 -12.83 4.63
CA ARG A 505 -9.38 -12.09 4.47
C ARG A 505 -8.77 -11.71 5.81
N ILE A 506 -7.45 -11.74 5.88
CA ILE A 506 -6.65 -11.14 6.96
C ILE A 506 -5.72 -10.08 6.35
N THR A 507 -5.66 -8.93 6.99
CA THR A 507 -4.89 -7.77 6.55
C THR A 507 -3.85 -7.42 7.60
N PHE A 508 -2.59 -7.28 7.18
CA PHE A 508 -1.48 -6.79 8.00
C PHE A 508 -1.09 -5.38 7.56
N GLY A 509 -1.00 -4.44 8.50
CA GLY A 509 -0.76 -3.01 8.27
C GLY A 509 -1.95 -2.16 8.71
N GLU A 510 -1.78 -0.82 8.67
CA GLU A 510 -2.83 0.10 9.09
C GLU A 510 -4.05 -0.01 8.16
N ASN A 511 -5.22 -0.14 8.77
CA ASN A 511 -6.49 -0.12 8.07
C ASN A 511 -7.28 1.12 8.50
N ASN A 512 -7.17 2.19 7.72
CA ASN A 512 -7.84 3.47 7.96
C ASN A 512 -9.37 3.40 7.84
N SER A 513 -9.94 2.23 7.48
CA SER A 513 -11.40 2.05 7.42
C SER A 513 -12.04 1.75 8.79
N LEU A 514 -11.25 1.53 9.82
CA LEU A 514 -11.72 1.26 11.18
C LEU A 514 -11.83 2.57 11.96
N ASP A 515 -12.97 2.78 12.59
CA ASP A 515 -13.20 3.91 13.49
C ASP A 515 -12.55 3.63 14.87
N PRO A 516 -11.45 4.32 15.22
CA PRO A 516 -10.76 4.08 16.49
C PRO A 516 -11.65 4.35 17.73
N SER A 517 -12.70 5.18 17.59
CA SER A 517 -13.62 5.49 18.69
C SER A 517 -14.52 4.31 19.08
N LYS A 518 -14.63 3.31 18.21
CA LYS A 518 -15.34 2.05 18.45
C LYS A 518 -14.43 0.92 18.94
N GLY A 519 -13.17 1.23 19.18
CA GLY A 519 -12.19 0.28 19.68
C GLY A 519 -12.28 0.03 21.19
N PHE A 520 -11.77 -1.12 21.61
CA PHE A 520 -11.56 -1.46 23.02
C PHE A 520 -10.08 -1.30 23.37
N LEU A 521 -9.82 -0.85 24.60
CA LEU A 521 -8.45 -0.89 25.13
C LEU A 521 -8.08 -2.36 25.38
N ILE A 522 -6.97 -2.77 24.79
CA ILE A 522 -6.38 -4.10 24.97
C ILE A 522 -5.32 -4.00 26.05
N SER A 523 -5.42 -4.83 27.08
CA SER A 523 -4.34 -5.11 28.02
C SER A 523 -3.62 -6.38 27.60
N ASP A 524 -2.43 -6.62 28.14
CA ASP A 524 -1.60 -7.80 27.84
C ASP A 524 -1.37 -8.62 29.10
N PHE A 525 -1.49 -9.95 28.98
CA PHE A 525 -1.05 -10.89 30.00
C PHE A 525 -0.19 -11.97 29.35
N MET A 526 1.08 -11.96 29.65
CA MET A 526 2.07 -12.89 29.09
C MET A 526 2.12 -12.90 27.55
N GLY A 527 1.83 -11.76 26.91
CA GLY A 527 1.77 -11.62 25.45
C GLY A 527 0.41 -11.89 24.83
N ILE A 528 -0.57 -12.36 25.58
CA ILE A 528 -1.92 -12.68 25.11
C ILE A 528 -2.83 -11.46 25.33
N PRO A 529 -3.59 -10.99 24.30
CA PRO A 529 -4.44 -9.81 24.42
C PRO A 529 -5.67 -10.09 25.28
N ILE A 530 -5.97 -9.12 26.17
CA ILE A 530 -7.15 -9.14 27.06
C ILE A 530 -8.00 -7.92 26.81
N ILE A 531 -9.31 -8.11 26.73
CA ILE A 531 -10.29 -7.02 26.67
C ILE A 531 -11.24 -7.08 27.88
N LYS A 532 -11.75 -5.91 28.29
CA LYS A 532 -12.89 -5.83 29.19
C LYS A 532 -14.17 -5.97 28.39
N THR A 533 -15.00 -6.91 28.77
CA THR A 533 -16.27 -7.19 28.11
C THR A 533 -17.38 -7.46 29.13
N SER A 534 -18.59 -7.61 28.65
CA SER A 534 -19.70 -8.05 29.48
C SER A 534 -20.45 -9.20 28.82
N ILE A 535 -20.71 -10.22 29.59
CA ILE A 535 -21.56 -11.33 29.18
C ILE A 535 -22.92 -11.11 29.89
N ASP A 536 -23.95 -10.78 29.10
CA ASP A 536 -25.20 -10.25 29.62
C ASP A 536 -24.93 -9.02 30.54
N LYS A 537 -25.07 -9.13 31.82
CA LYS A 537 -24.82 -8.06 32.82
C LYS A 537 -23.56 -8.27 33.65
N ILE A 538 -22.79 -9.32 33.37
CA ILE A 538 -21.61 -9.69 34.14
C ILE A 538 -20.37 -9.09 33.45
N GLN A 539 -19.71 -8.14 34.12
CA GLN A 539 -18.42 -7.60 33.67
C GLN A 539 -17.33 -8.64 33.89
N THR A 540 -16.52 -8.88 32.86
CA THR A 540 -15.43 -9.84 32.91
C THR A 540 -14.27 -9.39 32.03
N ASP A 541 -13.09 -9.94 32.29
CA ASP A 541 -11.94 -9.85 31.40
C ASP A 541 -11.94 -11.09 30.50
N ALA A 542 -11.74 -10.88 29.19
CA ALA A 542 -11.70 -11.97 28.22
C ALA A 542 -10.38 -11.98 27.44
N PHE A 543 -9.75 -13.14 27.36
CA PHE A 543 -8.66 -13.37 26.42
C PHE A 543 -9.21 -13.40 24.99
N ILE A 544 -8.52 -12.70 24.07
CA ILE A 544 -8.79 -12.84 22.64
C ILE A 544 -7.91 -13.95 22.09
N ASP A 545 -8.53 -15.08 21.80
CA ASP A 545 -7.87 -16.27 21.28
C ASP A 545 -8.49 -16.67 19.93
N THR A 546 -7.80 -16.32 18.84
CA THR A 546 -8.23 -16.65 17.46
C THR A 546 -7.82 -18.06 17.03
N GLY A 547 -6.97 -18.74 17.80
CA GLY A 547 -6.58 -20.14 17.62
C GLY A 547 -7.59 -21.12 18.17
N SER A 548 -8.43 -20.69 19.11
CA SER A 548 -9.49 -21.49 19.71
C SER A 548 -10.70 -21.67 18.78
N LYS A 549 -11.21 -22.90 18.69
CA LYS A 549 -12.45 -23.21 18.02
C LYS A 549 -13.67 -22.69 18.77
N LEU A 550 -13.64 -22.72 20.09
CA LEU A 550 -14.72 -22.36 21.01
C LEU A 550 -14.31 -21.20 21.92
N SER A 551 -15.29 -20.43 22.38
CA SER A 551 -15.10 -19.47 23.47
C SER A 551 -15.39 -20.11 24.80
N TYR A 552 -14.50 -19.92 25.79
CA TYR A 552 -14.60 -20.51 27.12
C TYR A 552 -15.01 -19.47 28.15
N VAL A 553 -15.93 -19.85 29.01
CA VAL A 553 -16.39 -19.03 30.15
C VAL A 553 -16.25 -19.80 31.44
N GLU A 554 -16.15 -19.08 32.55
CA GLU A 554 -16.13 -19.69 33.88
C GLU A 554 -17.41 -20.50 34.13
N LYS A 555 -17.25 -21.66 34.78
CA LYS A 555 -18.39 -22.58 35.08
C LYS A 555 -19.55 -21.89 35.79
N SER A 556 -19.28 -20.92 36.64
CA SER A 556 -20.28 -20.12 37.33
C SER A 556 -21.16 -19.31 36.38
N ILE A 557 -20.59 -18.78 35.29
CA ILE A 557 -21.31 -18.07 34.24
C ILE A 557 -22.09 -19.07 33.37
N ALA A 558 -21.42 -20.12 32.92
CA ALA A 558 -22.00 -21.16 32.07
C ALA A 558 -23.25 -21.79 32.71
N ALA A 559 -23.24 -22.01 34.04
CA ALA A 559 -24.35 -22.59 34.77
C ALA A 559 -25.64 -21.76 34.76
N LEU A 560 -25.60 -20.51 34.36
CA LEU A 560 -26.76 -19.62 34.20
C LEU A 560 -27.56 -19.88 32.93
N TYR A 561 -27.01 -20.64 31.98
CA TYR A 561 -27.58 -20.88 30.65
C TYR A 561 -27.81 -22.36 30.38
N PRO A 562 -28.79 -22.70 29.54
CA PRO A 562 -29.01 -24.09 29.18
C PRO A 562 -27.87 -24.64 28.30
N SER A 563 -27.45 -25.86 28.56
CA SER A 563 -26.51 -26.54 27.68
C SER A 563 -27.18 -26.93 26.36
N SER A 564 -26.52 -26.64 25.24
CA SER A 564 -26.96 -27.00 23.87
C SER A 564 -26.31 -28.26 23.31
N GLY A 565 -25.32 -28.84 24.05
CA GLY A 565 -24.62 -30.05 23.59
C GLY A 565 -23.25 -30.25 24.19
N VAL A 566 -22.47 -31.10 23.55
CA VAL A 566 -21.05 -31.39 23.88
C VAL A 566 -20.24 -31.28 22.59
N ASP A 567 -19.05 -30.68 22.67
CA ASP A 567 -18.09 -30.66 21.57
C ASP A 567 -16.68 -30.99 22.08
N ARG A 568 -15.79 -31.28 21.15
CA ARG A 568 -14.38 -31.57 21.44
C ARG A 568 -13.51 -30.40 21.05
N ASP A 569 -12.60 -30.07 21.91
CA ASP A 569 -11.58 -29.07 21.67
C ASP A 569 -10.25 -29.49 22.29
N PHE A 570 -9.25 -28.66 22.14
CA PHE A 570 -7.88 -28.89 22.59
C PHE A 570 -7.38 -27.69 23.42
N TYR A 571 -6.63 -28.00 24.48
CA TYR A 571 -5.91 -26.98 25.22
C TYR A 571 -4.42 -27.38 25.40
N PRO A 572 -3.47 -26.46 25.11
CA PRO A 572 -2.05 -26.71 25.29
C PRO A 572 -1.73 -27.20 26.69
N GLY A 573 -0.96 -28.31 26.81
CA GLY A 573 -0.59 -28.92 28.08
C GLY A 573 -1.63 -29.84 28.71
N ILE A 574 -2.90 -29.83 28.23
CA ILE A 574 -3.96 -30.76 28.67
C ILE A 574 -4.22 -31.83 27.61
N GLY A 575 -4.17 -31.45 26.33
CA GLY A 575 -4.56 -32.29 25.20
C GLY A 575 -6.03 -32.12 24.80
N GLU A 576 -6.56 -33.12 24.06
CA GLU A 576 -7.97 -33.13 23.65
C GLU A 576 -8.88 -33.37 24.86
N PHE A 577 -10.00 -32.65 24.90
CA PHE A 577 -11.02 -32.82 25.95
C PHE A 577 -12.43 -32.57 25.38
N GLU A 578 -13.42 -33.10 26.06
CA GLU A 578 -14.83 -32.82 25.78
C GLU A 578 -15.33 -31.70 26.69
N THR A 579 -16.07 -30.74 26.12
CA THR A 579 -16.66 -29.61 26.86
C THR A 579 -18.13 -29.45 26.55
N GLN A 580 -18.88 -28.96 27.53
CA GLN A 580 -20.30 -28.63 27.35
C GLN A 580 -20.43 -27.32 26.60
N ILE A 581 -21.35 -27.27 25.65
CA ILE A 581 -21.67 -26.08 24.86
C ILE A 581 -22.88 -25.36 25.43
N TYR A 582 -22.79 -24.04 25.49
CA TYR A 582 -23.85 -23.15 25.96
C TYR A 582 -24.05 -22.02 24.92
N GLU A 583 -25.29 -21.65 24.67
CA GLU A 583 -25.62 -20.47 23.89
C GLU A 583 -25.81 -19.28 24.85
N ILE A 584 -24.81 -18.39 24.88
CA ILE A 584 -24.79 -17.24 25.78
C ILE A 584 -24.95 -15.98 24.95
N PRO A 585 -25.92 -15.09 25.25
CA PRO A 585 -26.06 -13.79 24.57
C PRO A 585 -24.85 -12.90 24.87
N PHE A 586 -24.27 -12.31 23.83
CA PHE A 586 -23.13 -11.42 23.90
C PHE A 586 -23.55 -9.97 23.72
#